data_70155d2d74cbae84f4b30ac1fd1c8f30
#
_entry.id   70155d2d74cbae84f4b30ac1fd1c8f30
#
_cell.length_a   1.000
_cell.length_b   1.000
_cell.length_c   1.000
_cell.angle_alpha   90.00
_cell.angle_beta   90.00
_cell.angle_gamma   90.00
#
_symmetry.space_group_name_H-M   'P 1'
#
loop_
_entity.id
_entity.type
_entity.pdbx_description
1 polymer ?
#
loop_
_entity_poly.entity_id
_entity_poly.type
_entity_poly.pdbx_seq_one_letter_code
_entity_poly.pdbx_strand_id
1 'polypeptide(L)'
;MTDDGDVISTRVRFSADAKAELGRIMNKITDRQNSEEETEATKSILPKQKTYLPRFSILLHVLECYDNGEVFTSEIQKDTILNAERLVDYFISMAEKVMQDGVEYGKLRASAGDRVVKTDAEKFAAMYAANPNLKRTEAASLLKVSRQQIYRWITELETMNSAR
;
A
#
# COMPACT_ATOMS: atom_id res chain seq x y z
N MET A 1 -6.73 -24.39 26.26
CA MET A 1 -7.84 -25.13 25.65
C MET A 1 -8.59 -25.81 26.80
N THR A 2 -9.91 -25.70 26.81
CA THR A 2 -10.73 -26.53 27.69
C THR A 2 -10.70 -27.97 27.16
N ASP A 3 -11.08 -28.96 27.98
CA ASP A 3 -11.20 -30.39 27.55
C ASP A 3 -12.13 -30.58 26.36
N ASP A 4 -13.05 -29.63 26.14
CA ASP A 4 -14.00 -29.60 25.00
C ASP A 4 -13.45 -28.95 23.73
N GLY A 5 -12.17 -28.54 23.70
CA GLY A 5 -11.55 -27.91 22.52
C GLY A 5 -11.90 -26.43 22.31
N ASP A 6 -12.63 -25.80 23.22
CA ASP A 6 -13.00 -24.40 23.13
C ASP A 6 -11.79 -23.47 23.26
N VAL A 7 -11.75 -22.44 22.43
CA VAL A 7 -10.71 -21.40 22.49
C VAL A 7 -11.02 -20.43 23.60
N ILE A 8 -10.17 -20.41 24.65
CA ILE A 8 -10.27 -19.44 25.72
C ILE A 8 -9.65 -18.12 25.25
N SER A 9 -10.46 -17.06 25.17
CA SER A 9 -9.97 -15.73 24.88
C SER A 9 -9.31 -15.13 26.12
N THR A 10 -8.04 -14.76 26.01
CA THR A 10 -7.31 -14.08 27.07
C THR A 10 -7.27 -12.57 26.82
N ARG A 11 -7.68 -11.76 27.78
CA ARG A 11 -7.59 -10.31 27.70
C ARG A 11 -6.20 -9.86 28.10
N VAL A 12 -5.58 -9.08 27.20
CA VAL A 12 -4.29 -8.43 27.46
C VAL A 12 -4.53 -6.94 27.72
N ARG A 13 -3.82 -6.36 28.68
CA ARG A 13 -3.91 -4.96 29.05
C ARG A 13 -2.54 -4.31 28.99
N PHE A 14 -2.50 -3.02 28.80
CA PHE A 14 -1.28 -2.23 28.92
C PHE A 14 -1.08 -1.86 30.40
N SER A 15 0.15 -1.96 30.90
CA SER A 15 0.54 -1.38 32.21
C SER A 15 0.30 0.14 32.19
N ALA A 16 0.28 0.77 33.36
CA ALA A 16 0.08 2.22 33.44
C ALA A 16 1.13 2.98 32.60
N ASP A 17 2.40 2.59 32.72
CA ASP A 17 3.52 3.20 32.03
C ASP A 17 3.46 2.90 30.52
N ALA A 18 3.11 1.68 30.13
CA ALA A 18 2.91 1.30 28.73
C ALA A 18 1.79 2.12 28.08
N LYS A 19 0.69 2.35 28.81
CA LYS A 19 -0.44 3.15 28.35
C LYS A 19 -0.07 4.63 28.17
N ALA A 20 0.70 5.18 29.11
CA ALA A 20 1.21 6.55 28.99
C ALA A 20 2.13 6.70 27.77
N GLU A 21 3.04 5.74 27.58
CA GLU A 21 3.96 5.72 26.44
C GLU A 21 3.24 5.55 25.10
N LEU A 22 2.26 4.66 25.03
CA LEU A 22 1.39 4.49 23.85
C LEU A 22 0.70 5.82 23.50
N GLY A 23 0.17 6.54 24.49
CA GLY A 23 -0.44 7.85 24.29
C GLY A 23 0.56 8.88 23.76
N ARG A 24 1.77 8.92 24.30
CA ARG A 24 2.86 9.80 23.83
C ARG A 24 3.17 9.56 22.36
N ILE A 25 3.34 8.30 21.96
CA ILE A 25 3.68 7.93 20.59
C ILE A 25 2.52 8.25 19.62
N MET A 26 1.28 7.97 20.02
CA MET A 26 0.09 8.31 19.24
C MET A 26 -0.04 9.82 19.01
N ASN A 27 0.27 10.65 20.01
CA ASN A 27 0.29 12.09 19.88
C ASN A 27 1.40 12.55 18.94
N LYS A 28 2.63 12.01 19.06
CA LYS A 28 3.74 12.26 18.13
C LYS A 28 3.34 12.00 16.67
N ILE A 29 2.65 10.88 16.41
CA ILE A 29 2.16 10.56 15.05
C ILE A 29 1.07 11.55 14.61
N THR A 30 0.20 11.98 15.54
CA THR A 30 -0.83 13.00 15.24
C THR A 30 -0.22 14.34 14.89
N ASP A 31 0.78 14.76 15.66
CA ASP A 31 1.48 16.04 15.45
C ASP A 31 2.17 16.04 14.07
N ARG A 32 2.86 14.95 13.72
CA ARG A 32 3.41 14.77 12.37
C ARG A 32 2.33 14.84 11.28
N GLN A 33 1.19 14.16 11.46
CA GLN A 33 0.10 14.16 10.50
C GLN A 33 -0.45 15.58 10.25
N ASN A 34 -0.44 16.43 11.28
CA ASN A 34 -0.94 17.80 11.23
C ASN A 34 0.15 18.83 10.85
N SER A 35 1.40 18.42 10.74
CA SER A 35 2.51 19.30 10.40
C SER A 35 2.43 19.73 8.93
N GLU A 36 2.72 21.00 8.66
CA GLU A 36 2.85 21.54 7.30
C GLU A 36 4.14 21.08 6.60
N GLU A 37 5.14 20.64 7.37
CA GLU A 37 6.41 20.15 6.85
C GLU A 37 6.33 18.76 6.23
N GLU A 38 5.32 17.97 6.63
CA GLU A 38 5.13 16.61 6.10
C GLU A 38 4.45 16.60 4.74
N THR A 39 4.91 15.71 3.87
CA THR A 39 4.30 15.52 2.55
C THR A 39 2.92 14.88 2.66
N GLU A 40 2.04 15.15 1.69
CA GLU A 40 0.71 14.51 1.63
C GLU A 40 0.81 12.98 1.53
N ALA A 41 1.87 12.48 0.89
CA ALA A 41 2.17 11.06 0.81
C ALA A 41 2.44 10.49 2.22
N THR A 42 3.32 11.11 3.01
CA THR A 42 3.60 10.73 4.39
C THR A 42 2.35 10.83 5.25
N LYS A 43 1.60 11.94 5.17
CA LYS A 43 0.33 12.12 5.90
C LYS A 43 -0.68 11.01 5.64
N SER A 44 -0.70 10.44 4.44
CA SER A 44 -1.63 9.35 4.08
C SER A 44 -1.35 8.03 4.78
N ILE A 45 -0.10 7.77 5.18
CA ILE A 45 0.31 6.52 5.85
C ILE A 45 0.24 6.59 7.38
N LEU A 46 0.42 7.78 7.96
CA LEU A 46 0.49 7.97 9.42
C LEU A 46 -0.75 7.46 10.18
N PRO A 47 -2.00 7.66 9.72
CA PRO A 47 -3.18 7.13 10.41
C PRO A 47 -3.19 5.61 10.56
N LYS A 48 -2.66 4.89 9.56
CA LYS A 48 -2.55 3.43 9.61
C LYS A 48 -1.58 2.97 10.69
N GLN A 49 -0.51 3.74 10.90
CA GLN A 49 0.50 3.42 11.90
C GLN A 49 -0.04 3.52 13.34
N LYS A 50 -0.98 4.43 13.62
CA LYS A 50 -1.69 4.46 14.90
C LYS A 50 -2.46 3.17 15.18
N THR A 51 -3.00 2.53 14.14
CA THR A 51 -3.70 1.25 14.27
C THR A 51 -2.72 0.08 14.42
N TYR A 52 -1.55 0.15 13.79
CA TYR A 52 -0.56 -0.92 13.85
C TYR A 52 0.22 -0.93 15.16
N LEU A 53 0.46 0.22 15.78
CA LEU A 53 1.22 0.32 17.01
C LEU A 53 0.69 -0.62 18.14
N PRO A 54 -0.59 -0.58 18.53
CA PRO A 54 -1.10 -1.51 19.54
C PRO A 54 -1.10 -2.98 19.07
N ARG A 55 -1.27 -3.23 17.77
CA ARG A 55 -1.20 -4.60 17.22
C ARG A 55 0.20 -5.18 17.29
N PHE A 56 1.22 -4.40 16.94
CA PHE A 56 2.62 -4.80 17.08
C PHE A 56 2.98 -5.00 18.56
N SER A 57 2.46 -4.17 19.46
CA SER A 57 2.69 -4.34 20.89
C SER A 57 2.16 -5.69 21.40
N ILE A 58 0.97 -6.10 20.97
CA ILE A 58 0.42 -7.41 21.33
C ILE A 58 1.25 -8.54 20.73
N LEU A 59 1.63 -8.43 19.46
CA LEU A 59 2.45 -9.45 18.77
C LEU A 59 3.81 -9.62 19.45
N LEU A 60 4.50 -8.51 19.72
CA LEU A 60 5.80 -8.54 20.38
C LEU A 60 5.69 -9.10 21.79
N HIS A 61 4.66 -8.73 22.55
CA HIS A 61 4.42 -9.28 23.88
C HIS A 61 4.28 -10.81 23.87
N VAL A 62 3.52 -11.35 22.92
CA VAL A 62 3.39 -12.82 22.76
C VAL A 62 4.74 -13.45 22.45
N LEU A 63 5.52 -12.84 21.54
CA LEU A 63 6.85 -13.34 21.17
C LEU A 63 7.84 -13.27 22.33
N GLU A 64 7.83 -12.18 23.11
CA GLU A 64 8.68 -11.99 24.29
C GLU A 64 8.36 -13.04 25.37
N CYS A 65 7.09 -13.32 25.65
CA CYS A 65 6.69 -14.37 26.59
C CYS A 65 7.16 -15.76 26.11
N TYR A 66 7.05 -16.03 24.80
CA TYR A 66 7.46 -17.31 24.23
C TYR A 66 8.99 -17.50 24.28
N ASP A 67 9.75 -16.48 23.92
CA ASP A 67 11.23 -16.52 23.88
C ASP A 67 11.83 -16.71 25.28
N ASN A 68 11.25 -16.05 26.27
CA ASN A 68 11.66 -16.18 27.67
C ASN A 68 11.22 -17.49 28.33
N GLY A 69 10.42 -18.32 27.68
CA GLY A 69 9.85 -19.52 28.27
C GLY A 69 8.88 -19.22 29.43
N GLU A 70 8.36 -18.01 29.48
CA GLU A 70 7.48 -17.55 30.55
C GLU A 70 6.02 -17.94 30.28
N VAL A 71 5.26 -18.07 31.35
CA VAL A 71 3.80 -18.16 31.24
C VAL A 71 3.30 -16.84 30.68
N PHE A 72 2.44 -16.91 29.64
CA PHE A 72 1.84 -15.73 29.03
C PHE A 72 1.24 -14.78 30.06
N THR A 73 1.79 -13.59 30.16
CA THR A 73 1.30 -12.56 31.07
C THR A 73 0.20 -11.75 30.40
N SER A 74 -0.79 -11.32 31.18
CA SER A 74 -1.91 -10.52 30.65
C SER A 74 -1.61 -9.02 30.60
N GLU A 75 -0.36 -8.59 30.86
CA GLU A 75 0.02 -7.20 30.96
C GLU A 75 1.25 -6.85 30.09
N ILE A 76 1.05 -5.96 29.11
CA ILE A 76 2.10 -5.46 28.21
C ILE A 76 2.87 -4.37 28.94
N GLN A 77 4.20 -4.49 28.95
CA GLN A 77 5.11 -3.56 29.59
C GLN A 77 5.53 -2.42 28.65
N LYS A 78 6.09 -1.35 29.25
CA LYS A 78 6.54 -0.15 28.52
C LYS A 78 7.58 -0.49 27.45
N ASP A 79 8.53 -1.38 27.74
CA ASP A 79 9.61 -1.73 26.81
C ASP A 79 9.08 -2.39 25.52
N THR A 80 8.02 -3.19 25.63
CA THR A 80 7.33 -3.76 24.48
C THR A 80 6.71 -2.66 23.59
N ILE A 81 6.18 -1.57 24.21
CA ILE A 81 5.66 -0.42 23.44
C ILE A 81 6.78 0.31 22.72
N LEU A 82 7.93 0.51 23.35
CA LEU A 82 9.11 1.12 22.72
C LEU A 82 9.64 0.28 21.55
N ASN A 83 9.62 -1.04 21.69
CA ASN A 83 9.96 -1.94 20.58
C ASN A 83 8.94 -1.86 19.43
N ALA A 84 7.66 -1.73 19.75
CA ALA A 84 6.61 -1.51 18.75
C ALA A 84 6.74 -0.15 18.06
N GLU A 85 7.16 0.93 18.75
CA GLU A 85 7.47 2.23 18.14
C GLU A 85 8.59 2.08 17.10
N ARG A 86 9.67 1.35 17.42
CA ARG A 86 10.77 1.11 16.46
C ARG A 86 10.30 0.42 15.18
N LEU A 87 9.39 -0.55 15.30
CA LEU A 87 8.79 -1.20 14.12
C LEU A 87 7.93 -0.22 13.32
N VAL A 88 7.12 0.59 13.97
CA VAL A 88 6.31 1.62 13.32
C VAL A 88 7.20 2.62 12.59
N ASP A 89 8.23 3.15 13.23
CA ASP A 89 9.19 4.09 12.62
C ASP A 89 9.90 3.45 11.41
N TYR A 90 10.27 2.17 11.50
CA TYR A 90 10.84 1.42 10.37
C TYR A 90 9.86 1.36 9.18
N PHE A 91 8.61 0.99 9.43
CA PHE A 91 7.62 0.91 8.34
C PHE A 91 7.28 2.27 7.74
N ILE A 92 7.26 3.35 8.54
CA ILE A 92 7.12 4.72 8.02
C ILE A 92 8.29 5.05 7.09
N SER A 93 9.53 4.85 7.55
CA SER A 93 10.74 5.13 6.77
C SER A 93 10.79 4.32 5.47
N MET A 94 10.40 3.04 5.52
CA MET A 94 10.35 2.20 4.31
C MET A 94 9.28 2.65 3.34
N ALA A 95 8.11 3.05 3.83
CA ALA A 95 7.04 3.57 2.97
C ALA A 95 7.44 4.91 2.31
N GLU A 96 8.07 5.81 3.07
CA GLU A 96 8.60 7.08 2.55
C GLU A 96 9.64 6.82 1.45
N LYS A 97 10.57 5.89 1.67
CA LYS A 97 11.56 5.50 0.68
C LYS A 97 10.93 4.94 -0.60
N VAL A 98 9.98 4.01 -0.48
CA VAL A 98 9.27 3.45 -1.64
C VAL A 98 8.53 4.54 -2.43
N MET A 99 7.91 5.51 -1.74
CA MET A 99 7.24 6.63 -2.38
C MET A 99 8.24 7.54 -3.10
N GLN A 100 9.38 7.83 -2.48
CA GLN A 100 10.45 8.64 -3.08
C GLN A 100 11.04 7.96 -4.31
N ASP A 101 11.40 6.67 -4.20
CA ASP A 101 11.92 5.86 -5.32
C ASP A 101 10.88 5.79 -6.46
N GLY A 102 9.59 5.68 -6.13
CA GLY A 102 8.51 5.69 -7.12
C GLY A 102 8.41 7.01 -7.89
N VAL A 103 8.57 8.14 -7.21
CA VAL A 103 8.60 9.48 -7.84
C VAL A 103 9.83 9.64 -8.73
N GLU A 104 11.01 9.21 -8.25
CA GLU A 104 12.25 9.27 -9.02
C GLU A 104 12.17 8.38 -10.26
N TYR A 105 11.68 7.14 -10.13
CA TYR A 105 11.44 6.25 -11.24
C TYR A 105 10.47 6.86 -12.28
N GLY A 106 9.41 7.51 -11.82
CA GLY A 106 8.49 8.25 -12.68
C GLY A 106 9.17 9.38 -13.45
N LYS A 107 10.05 10.16 -12.80
CA LYS A 107 10.84 11.22 -13.44
C LYS A 107 11.84 10.66 -14.45
N LEU A 108 12.56 9.60 -14.11
CA LEU A 108 13.49 8.90 -15.01
C LEU A 108 12.77 8.35 -16.24
N ARG A 109 11.57 7.77 -16.03
CA ARG A 109 10.74 7.28 -17.13
C ARG A 109 10.26 8.40 -18.05
N ALA A 110 9.88 9.55 -17.48
CA ALA A 110 9.48 10.73 -18.24
C ALA A 110 10.67 11.36 -19.00
N SER A 111 11.88 11.37 -18.38
CA SER A 111 13.09 11.94 -18.99
C SER A 111 13.73 11.03 -20.04
N ALA A 112 13.54 9.71 -19.95
CA ALA A 112 14.05 8.73 -20.94
C ALA A 112 13.32 8.78 -22.28
N GLY A 113 12.51 9.86 -22.53
CA GLY A 113 11.79 10.07 -23.78
C GLY A 113 10.96 8.86 -24.13
N ASP A 114 9.90 8.74 -23.39
CA ASP A 114 8.68 8.04 -23.80
C ASP A 114 8.84 6.77 -24.63
N ARG A 115 9.39 5.73 -24.06
CA ARG A 115 8.80 4.41 -24.33
C ARG A 115 7.50 4.33 -23.52
N VAL A 116 6.54 5.20 -23.89
CA VAL A 116 5.15 5.01 -23.51
C VAL A 116 4.86 3.56 -23.82
N VAL A 117 4.60 2.78 -22.78
CA VAL A 117 3.86 1.53 -22.99
C VAL A 117 2.52 1.99 -23.53
N LYS A 118 2.44 2.13 -24.88
CA LYS A 118 1.21 2.52 -25.55
C LYS A 118 0.13 1.65 -24.97
N THR A 119 -0.93 2.26 -24.49
CA THR A 119 -2.12 1.51 -24.08
C THR A 119 -2.51 0.62 -25.24
N ASP A 120 -3.19 -0.47 -24.98
CA ASP A 120 -3.58 -1.36 -26.09
C ASP A 120 -4.46 -0.63 -27.11
N ALA A 121 -5.18 0.41 -26.69
CA ALA A 121 -5.89 1.33 -27.58
C ALA A 121 -4.95 2.13 -28.49
N GLU A 122 -3.84 2.67 -27.96
CA GLU A 122 -2.83 3.39 -28.77
C GLU A 122 -2.04 2.47 -29.69
N LYS A 123 -1.74 1.25 -29.25
CA LYS A 123 -1.16 0.21 -30.11
C LYS A 123 -2.11 -0.12 -31.25
N PHE A 124 -3.40 -0.29 -30.95
CA PHE A 124 -4.43 -0.52 -31.94
C PHE A 124 -4.53 0.64 -32.93
N ALA A 125 -4.59 1.88 -32.44
CA ALA A 125 -4.65 3.08 -33.29
C ALA A 125 -3.46 3.16 -34.25
N ALA A 126 -2.24 2.88 -33.79
CA ALA A 126 -1.04 2.83 -34.62
C ALA A 126 -1.10 1.71 -35.69
N MET A 127 -1.55 0.51 -35.33
CA MET A 127 -1.72 -0.63 -36.23
C MET A 127 -2.79 -0.35 -37.31
N TYR A 128 -3.91 0.25 -36.89
CA TYR A 128 -5.03 0.60 -37.78
C TYR A 128 -4.67 1.73 -38.72
N ALA A 129 -3.92 2.72 -38.26
CA ALA A 129 -3.38 3.79 -39.12
C ALA A 129 -2.39 3.24 -40.19
N ALA A 130 -1.57 2.27 -39.81
CA ALA A 130 -0.63 1.62 -40.74
C ALA A 130 -1.31 0.67 -41.74
N ASN A 131 -2.40 0.03 -41.35
CA ASN A 131 -3.17 -0.90 -42.19
C ASN A 131 -4.67 -0.77 -41.90
N PRO A 132 -5.40 0.11 -42.61
CA PRO A 132 -6.84 0.30 -42.42
C PRO A 132 -7.69 -0.96 -42.74
N ASN A 133 -7.12 -1.90 -43.51
CA ASN A 133 -7.78 -3.15 -43.85
C ASN A 133 -7.51 -4.30 -42.87
N LEU A 134 -6.87 -4.00 -41.73
CA LEU A 134 -6.57 -4.98 -40.67
C LEU A 134 -7.85 -5.67 -40.20
N LYS A 135 -7.87 -7.01 -40.25
CA LYS A 135 -9.03 -7.79 -39.78
C LYS A 135 -9.18 -7.63 -38.27
N ARG A 136 -10.39 -7.28 -37.82
CA ARG A 136 -10.72 -7.07 -36.40
C ARG A 136 -10.40 -8.29 -35.54
N THR A 137 -10.56 -9.50 -36.08
CA THR A 137 -10.21 -10.75 -35.41
C THR A 137 -8.71 -10.91 -35.18
N GLU A 138 -7.92 -10.47 -36.14
CA GLU A 138 -6.46 -10.49 -36.07
C GLU A 138 -5.94 -9.47 -35.07
N ALA A 139 -6.47 -8.24 -35.10
CA ALA A 139 -6.16 -7.21 -34.12
C ALA A 139 -6.51 -7.66 -32.69
N ALA A 140 -7.67 -8.26 -32.50
CA ALA A 140 -8.09 -8.77 -31.17
C ALA A 140 -7.16 -9.88 -30.66
N SER A 141 -6.70 -10.77 -31.51
CA SER A 141 -5.76 -11.83 -31.19
C SER A 141 -4.38 -11.29 -30.84
N LEU A 142 -3.84 -10.35 -31.62
CA LEU A 142 -2.52 -9.73 -31.39
C LEU A 142 -2.45 -8.95 -30.08
N LEU A 143 -3.52 -8.21 -29.75
CA LEU A 143 -3.59 -7.39 -28.54
C LEU A 143 -4.16 -8.15 -27.33
N LYS A 144 -4.59 -9.40 -27.49
CA LYS A 144 -5.22 -10.24 -26.45
C LYS A 144 -6.44 -9.59 -25.79
N VAL A 145 -7.23 -8.87 -26.59
CA VAL A 145 -8.46 -8.20 -26.15
C VAL A 145 -9.70 -8.77 -26.82
N SER A 146 -10.88 -8.44 -26.31
CA SER A 146 -12.13 -8.88 -26.91
C SER A 146 -12.41 -8.17 -28.24
N ARG A 147 -13.15 -8.81 -29.14
CA ARG A 147 -13.60 -8.17 -30.40
C ARG A 147 -14.47 -6.93 -30.12
N GLN A 148 -15.27 -6.95 -29.06
CA GLN A 148 -16.10 -5.81 -28.67
C GLN A 148 -15.24 -4.59 -28.31
N GLN A 149 -14.09 -4.80 -27.69
CA GLN A 149 -13.16 -3.73 -27.38
C GLN A 149 -12.56 -3.11 -28.65
N ILE A 150 -12.24 -3.92 -29.66
CA ILE A 150 -11.77 -3.42 -30.96
C ILE A 150 -12.87 -2.59 -31.65
N TYR A 151 -14.13 -3.00 -31.58
CA TYR A 151 -15.24 -2.21 -32.14
C TYR A 151 -15.36 -0.83 -31.46
N ARG A 152 -15.26 -0.75 -30.14
CA ARG A 152 -15.28 0.52 -29.42
C ARG A 152 -14.17 1.46 -29.90
N TRP A 153 -12.95 0.95 -29.99
CA TRP A 153 -11.81 1.76 -30.42
C TRP A 153 -11.93 2.25 -31.87
N ILE A 154 -12.50 1.45 -32.77
CA ILE A 154 -12.78 1.91 -34.13
C ILE A 154 -13.80 3.07 -34.13
N THR A 155 -14.89 2.92 -33.39
CA THR A 155 -15.91 3.98 -33.26
C THR A 155 -15.33 5.27 -32.66
N GLU A 156 -14.49 5.15 -31.65
CA GLU A 156 -13.80 6.30 -31.03
C GLU A 156 -12.86 7.00 -32.02
N LEU A 157 -12.08 6.25 -32.80
CA LEU A 157 -11.19 6.81 -33.82
C LEU A 157 -11.97 7.49 -34.96
N GLU A 158 -13.07 6.90 -35.44
CA GLU A 158 -13.94 7.47 -36.46
C GLU A 158 -14.60 8.77 -35.97
N THR A 159 -15.09 8.81 -34.74
CA THR A 159 -15.66 10.03 -34.16
C THR A 159 -14.64 11.14 -33.99
N MET A 160 -13.42 10.82 -33.56
CA MET A 160 -12.33 11.79 -33.47
C MET A 160 -11.90 12.36 -34.84
N ASN A 161 -11.91 11.54 -35.88
CA ASN A 161 -11.56 11.97 -37.25
C ASN A 161 -12.67 12.79 -37.90
N SER A 162 -13.95 12.56 -37.55
CA SER A 162 -15.10 13.32 -38.09
C SER A 162 -15.26 14.71 -37.44
N ALA A 163 -14.59 14.94 -36.30
CA ALA A 163 -14.62 16.21 -35.55
C ALA A 163 -13.48 17.20 -35.94
N ARG A 164 -12.62 16.80 -36.89
CA ARG A 164 -11.56 17.63 -37.49
C ARG A 164 -11.93 18.12 -38.86
#